data_6c1f9a052ba2d5d29484d2f762b4c4aa
#
_entry.id   6c1f9a052ba2d5d29484d2f762b4c4aa
#
_cell.length_a   1.000
_cell.length_b   1.000
_cell.length_c   1.000
_cell.angle_alpha   90.00
_cell.angle_beta   90.00
_cell.angle_gamma   90.00
#
_symmetry.space_group_name_H-M   'P 1'
#
loop_
_entity.id
_entity.type
_entity.pdbx_description
1 polymer ?
#
loop_
_entity_poly.entity_id
_entity_poly.type
_entity_poly.pdbx_seq_one_letter_code
_entity_poly.pdbx_strand_id
1 'polypeptide(L)'
;VLDASDYGMVGMLAIFSAIASTIQESGFTAALTNQKEIKHEDYNAVFWFSSLTGVLFYLILFFCAPLIAEFYDKPELIGLSRIVFLGFLFGGFGIASNAYLFKTLMVKERAKIDIVSLICSGFIGVTLSLNGFAYYGLAVQTITYIGIGSLLKFIYAPWKPTFQIDLHPLKLMFSFSSKLILTNIFTQISNNI
;
A
#
# COMPACT_ATOMS: atom_id res chain seq x y z
N VAL A 1 22.51 -9.84 -12.84
CA VAL A 1 22.25 -8.40 -12.93
C VAL A 1 20.87 -8.23 -13.54
N LEU A 2 20.08 -7.30 -13.04
CA LEU A 2 18.75 -6.99 -13.55
C LEU A 2 18.79 -6.58 -15.02
N ASP A 3 17.83 -7.09 -15.80
CA ASP A 3 17.64 -6.71 -17.21
C ASP A 3 16.26 -6.06 -17.43
N ALA A 4 15.97 -5.64 -18.67
CA ALA A 4 14.71 -4.99 -19.01
C ALA A 4 13.49 -5.93 -18.82
N SER A 5 13.69 -7.25 -18.94
CA SER A 5 12.61 -8.23 -18.77
C SER A 5 12.20 -8.36 -17.31
N ASP A 6 13.15 -8.22 -16.38
CA ASP A 6 12.89 -8.26 -14.93
C ASP A 6 11.98 -7.09 -14.50
N TYR A 7 12.26 -5.89 -15.01
CA TYR A 7 11.38 -4.73 -14.76
C TYR A 7 10.03 -4.91 -15.44
N GLY A 8 9.98 -5.53 -16.63
CA GLY A 8 8.75 -5.87 -17.31
C GLY A 8 7.86 -6.78 -16.50
N MET A 9 8.42 -7.81 -15.88
CA MET A 9 7.68 -8.74 -15.02
C MET A 9 6.99 -8.05 -13.84
N VAL A 10 7.69 -7.14 -13.16
CA VAL A 10 7.10 -6.35 -12.06
C VAL A 10 6.12 -5.31 -12.60
N GLY A 11 6.42 -4.72 -13.76
CA GLY A 11 5.57 -3.73 -14.45
C GLY A 11 4.20 -4.29 -14.84
N MET A 12 4.10 -5.57 -15.25
CA MET A 12 2.83 -6.23 -15.55
C MET A 12 1.86 -6.26 -14.35
N LEU A 13 2.40 -6.28 -13.14
CA LEU A 13 1.61 -6.26 -11.91
C LEU A 13 1.26 -4.84 -11.43
N ALA A 14 1.90 -3.82 -11.99
CA ALA A 14 1.76 -2.43 -11.54
C ALA A 14 0.31 -1.92 -11.67
N ILE A 15 -0.38 -2.27 -12.76
CA ILE A 15 -1.78 -1.85 -12.99
C ILE A 15 -2.69 -2.42 -11.89
N PHE A 16 -2.58 -3.71 -11.61
CA PHE A 16 -3.38 -4.37 -10.56
C PHE A 16 -3.09 -3.76 -9.19
N SER A 17 -1.81 -3.53 -8.90
CA SER A 17 -1.38 -2.90 -7.66
C SER A 17 -1.89 -1.46 -7.54
N ALA A 18 -1.85 -0.67 -8.61
CA ALA A 18 -2.29 0.72 -8.62
C ALA A 18 -3.81 0.85 -8.39
N ILE A 19 -4.61 0.00 -9.05
CA ILE A 19 -6.07 0.00 -8.87
C ILE A 19 -6.40 -0.42 -7.43
N ALA A 20 -5.82 -1.52 -6.95
CA ALA A 20 -6.11 -2.04 -5.62
C ALA A 20 -5.65 -1.06 -4.52
N SER A 21 -4.47 -0.42 -4.65
CA SER A 21 -4.01 0.59 -3.69
C SER A 21 -4.91 1.82 -3.67
N THR A 22 -5.37 2.28 -4.83
CA THR A 22 -6.31 3.40 -4.92
C THR A 22 -7.61 3.11 -4.16
N ILE A 23 -8.14 1.89 -4.30
CA ILE A 23 -9.34 1.47 -3.58
C ILE A 23 -9.04 1.29 -2.08
N GLN A 24 -7.90 0.71 -1.72
CA GLN A 24 -7.51 0.50 -0.33
C GLN A 24 -7.35 1.80 0.44
N GLU A 25 -6.68 2.77 -0.15
CA GLU A 25 -6.56 4.10 0.45
C GLU A 25 -7.91 4.82 0.50
N SER A 26 -8.79 4.57 -0.47
CA SER A 26 -10.18 5.03 -0.56
C SER A 26 -10.37 6.53 -0.29
N GLY A 27 -9.32 7.33 -0.46
CA GLY A 27 -9.34 8.74 -0.13
C GLY A 27 -9.52 9.06 1.36
N PHE A 28 -9.50 8.04 2.26
CA PHE A 28 -9.69 8.27 3.70
C PHE A 28 -8.56 9.09 4.31
N THR A 29 -7.32 8.94 3.81
CA THR A 29 -6.22 9.83 4.21
C THR A 29 -6.57 11.29 3.93
N ALA A 30 -7.09 11.59 2.74
CA ALA A 30 -7.52 12.94 2.37
C ALA A 30 -8.76 13.38 3.16
N ALA A 31 -9.73 12.49 3.37
CA ALA A 31 -10.91 12.79 4.17
C ALA A 31 -10.55 13.12 5.62
N LEU A 32 -9.68 12.33 6.26
CA LEU A 32 -9.16 12.62 7.60
C LEU A 32 -8.43 13.96 7.65
N THR A 33 -7.50 14.20 6.71
CA THR A 33 -6.69 15.42 6.76
C THR A 33 -7.49 16.70 6.50
N ASN A 34 -8.61 16.62 5.78
CA ASN A 34 -9.50 17.75 5.52
C ASN A 34 -10.48 18.05 6.67
N GLN A 35 -10.68 17.15 7.63
CA GLN A 35 -11.51 17.44 8.80
C GLN A 35 -10.83 18.49 9.69
N LYS A 36 -11.63 19.42 10.25
CA LYS A 36 -11.11 20.42 11.19
C LYS A 36 -10.60 19.78 12.48
N GLU A 37 -11.41 18.93 13.06
CA GLU A 37 -11.11 18.16 14.27
C GLU A 37 -11.21 16.68 13.96
N ILE A 38 -10.17 15.92 14.28
CA ILE A 38 -10.13 14.47 14.10
C ILE A 38 -10.09 13.84 15.47
N LYS A 39 -11.03 12.96 15.73
CA LYS A 39 -11.12 12.19 16.97
C LYS A 39 -10.34 10.89 16.85
N HIS A 40 -10.06 10.28 18.00
CA HIS A 40 -9.43 8.96 18.06
C HIS A 40 -10.23 7.90 17.27
N GLU A 41 -11.55 7.96 17.35
CA GLU A 41 -12.49 7.06 16.69
C GLU A 41 -12.38 7.12 15.15
N ASP A 42 -12.12 8.30 14.58
CA ASP A 42 -11.97 8.48 13.14
C ASP A 42 -10.72 7.76 12.62
N TYR A 43 -9.59 7.92 13.29
CA TYR A 43 -8.37 7.19 12.96
C TYR A 43 -8.54 5.68 13.16
N ASN A 44 -9.24 5.29 14.23
CA ASN A 44 -9.49 3.89 14.55
C ASN A 44 -10.35 3.21 13.49
N ALA A 45 -11.42 3.88 13.05
CA ALA A 45 -12.28 3.41 11.97
C ALA A 45 -11.50 3.21 10.67
N VAL A 46 -10.66 4.20 10.28
CA VAL A 46 -9.83 4.09 9.08
C VAL A 46 -8.79 2.97 9.21
N PHE A 47 -8.16 2.80 10.38
CA PHE A 47 -7.21 1.73 10.62
C PHE A 47 -7.82 0.34 10.40
N TRP A 48 -8.94 0.06 11.04
CA TRP A 48 -9.59 -1.24 10.91
C TRP A 48 -10.13 -1.49 9.52
N PHE A 49 -10.71 -0.48 8.89
CA PHE A 49 -11.19 -0.59 7.51
C PHE A 49 -10.04 -0.86 6.53
N SER A 50 -8.97 -0.07 6.57
CA SER A 50 -7.85 -0.22 5.64
C SER A 50 -7.09 -1.52 5.86
N SER A 51 -6.95 -1.97 7.11
CA SER A 51 -6.34 -3.26 7.43
C SER A 51 -7.18 -4.43 6.91
N LEU A 52 -8.51 -4.40 7.14
CA LEU A 52 -9.42 -5.43 6.64
C LEU A 52 -9.45 -5.46 5.11
N THR A 53 -9.52 -4.29 4.49
CA THR A 53 -9.49 -4.15 3.03
C THR A 53 -8.17 -4.65 2.46
N GLY A 54 -7.04 -4.41 3.14
CA GLY A 54 -5.73 -4.94 2.77
C GLY A 54 -5.68 -6.47 2.76
N VAL A 55 -6.23 -7.09 3.80
CA VAL A 55 -6.37 -8.56 3.86
C VAL A 55 -7.27 -9.07 2.73
N LEU A 56 -8.41 -8.43 2.51
CA LEU A 56 -9.36 -8.80 1.47
C LEU A 56 -8.73 -8.73 0.08
N PHE A 57 -8.06 -7.62 -0.26
CA PHE A 57 -7.38 -7.47 -1.54
C PHE A 57 -6.24 -8.46 -1.71
N TYR A 58 -5.46 -8.70 -0.67
CA TYR A 58 -4.44 -9.74 -0.72
C TYR A 58 -5.03 -11.10 -1.07
N LEU A 59 -6.10 -11.52 -0.39
CA LEU A 59 -6.75 -12.79 -0.64
C LEU A 59 -7.32 -12.87 -2.08
N ILE A 60 -8.06 -11.84 -2.51
CA ILE A 60 -8.62 -11.80 -3.86
C ILE A 60 -7.50 -11.94 -4.89
N LEU A 61 -6.46 -11.11 -4.80
CA LEU A 61 -5.37 -11.10 -5.77
C LEU A 61 -4.49 -12.35 -5.68
N PHE A 62 -4.35 -12.94 -4.49
CA PHE A 62 -3.67 -14.23 -4.31
C PHE A 62 -4.35 -15.35 -5.10
N PHE A 63 -5.68 -15.43 -5.04
CA PHE A 63 -6.45 -16.40 -5.80
C PHE A 63 -6.55 -16.04 -7.29
N CYS A 64 -6.49 -14.76 -7.64
CA CYS A 64 -6.43 -14.31 -9.04
C CYS A 64 -5.04 -14.45 -9.67
N ALA A 65 -4.00 -14.74 -8.91
CA ALA A 65 -2.62 -14.87 -9.42
C ALA A 65 -2.49 -15.84 -10.61
N PRO A 66 -3.11 -17.02 -10.64
CA PRO A 66 -3.07 -17.91 -11.81
C PRO A 66 -3.72 -17.28 -13.06
N LEU A 67 -4.83 -16.55 -12.90
CA LEU A 67 -5.51 -15.87 -14.01
C LEU A 67 -4.65 -14.73 -14.59
N ILE A 68 -3.92 -14.01 -13.73
CA ILE A 68 -2.97 -12.98 -14.16
C ILE A 68 -1.83 -13.61 -14.97
N ALA A 69 -1.30 -14.73 -14.50
CA ALA A 69 -0.24 -15.46 -15.18
C ALA A 69 -0.68 -16.00 -16.54
N GLU A 70 -1.89 -16.53 -16.64
CA GLU A 70 -2.50 -16.98 -17.89
C GLU A 70 -2.72 -15.81 -18.86
N PHE A 71 -3.22 -14.68 -18.38
CA PHE A 71 -3.45 -13.50 -19.22
C PHE A 71 -2.18 -12.96 -19.88
N TYR A 72 -1.03 -13.04 -19.20
CA TYR A 72 0.26 -12.59 -19.72
C TYR A 72 1.09 -13.71 -20.34
N ASP A 73 0.60 -14.95 -20.34
CA ASP A 73 1.32 -16.16 -20.77
C ASP A 73 2.70 -16.29 -20.08
N LYS A 74 2.71 -16.06 -18.75
CA LYS A 74 3.91 -16.05 -17.91
C LYS A 74 3.66 -16.76 -16.58
N PRO A 75 3.96 -18.09 -16.47
CA PRO A 75 3.74 -18.86 -15.23
C PRO A 75 4.47 -18.31 -14.01
N GLU A 76 5.62 -17.65 -14.21
CA GLU A 76 6.43 -17.05 -13.14
C GLU A 76 5.68 -15.95 -12.39
N LEU A 77 4.69 -15.32 -13.03
CA LEU A 77 3.85 -14.28 -12.40
C LEU A 77 3.02 -14.82 -11.24
N ILE A 78 2.75 -16.12 -11.14
CA ILE A 78 2.00 -16.68 -10.00
C ILE A 78 2.75 -16.43 -8.69
N GLY A 79 4.02 -16.79 -8.64
CA GLY A 79 4.85 -16.58 -7.45
C GLY A 79 5.11 -15.10 -7.19
N LEU A 80 5.47 -14.38 -8.24
CA LEU A 80 5.79 -12.95 -8.17
C LEU A 80 4.61 -12.12 -7.68
N SER A 81 3.41 -12.32 -8.23
CA SER A 81 2.21 -11.58 -7.83
C SER A 81 1.81 -11.83 -6.38
N ARG A 82 1.87 -13.09 -5.91
CA ARG A 82 1.60 -13.43 -4.52
C ARG A 82 2.51 -12.70 -3.55
N ILE A 83 3.78 -12.54 -3.93
CA ILE A 83 4.73 -11.77 -3.16
C ILE A 83 4.40 -10.27 -3.24
N VAL A 84 4.28 -9.69 -4.44
CA VAL A 84 4.01 -8.26 -4.61
C VAL A 84 2.75 -7.82 -3.86
N PHE A 85 1.70 -8.62 -3.90
CA PHE A 85 0.41 -8.28 -3.27
C PHE A 85 0.43 -8.36 -1.74
N LEU A 86 1.47 -8.94 -1.09
CA LEU A 86 1.70 -8.79 0.35
C LEU A 86 1.80 -7.32 0.77
N GLY A 87 2.19 -6.44 -0.16
CA GLY A 87 2.22 -5.00 0.06
C GLY A 87 0.89 -4.43 0.54
N PHE A 88 -0.26 -5.03 0.16
CA PHE A 88 -1.58 -4.60 0.63
C PHE A 88 -1.81 -4.88 2.11
N LEU A 89 -1.29 -6.00 2.63
CA LEU A 89 -1.36 -6.28 4.06
C LEU A 89 -0.60 -5.22 4.86
N PHE A 90 0.65 -4.99 4.49
CA PHE A 90 1.50 -4.02 5.19
C PHE A 90 1.04 -2.58 4.98
N GLY A 91 0.61 -2.23 3.77
CA GLY A 91 0.11 -0.90 3.44
C GLY A 91 -1.10 -0.52 4.27
N GLY A 92 -2.08 -1.44 4.41
CA GLY A 92 -3.29 -1.22 5.18
C GLY A 92 -3.03 -0.78 6.63
N PHE A 93 -2.06 -1.39 7.29
CA PHE A 93 -1.66 -1.01 8.65
C PHE A 93 -1.06 0.40 8.75
N GLY A 94 -0.48 0.91 7.66
CA GLY A 94 0.21 2.20 7.65
C GLY A 94 -0.70 3.41 7.38
N ILE A 95 -1.90 3.23 6.81
CA ILE A 95 -2.74 4.32 6.28
C ILE A 95 -3.15 5.29 7.39
N ALA A 96 -3.73 4.82 8.48
CA ALA A 96 -4.18 5.67 9.58
C ALA A 96 -3.02 6.42 10.26
N SER A 97 -1.91 5.72 10.51
CA SER A 97 -0.70 6.31 11.08
C SER A 97 -0.07 7.35 10.16
N ASN A 98 -0.08 7.09 8.84
CA ASN A 98 0.38 8.07 7.85
C ASN A 98 -0.49 9.34 7.85
N ALA A 99 -1.82 9.18 7.91
CA ALA A 99 -2.75 10.31 8.00
C ALA A 99 -2.52 11.12 9.29
N TYR A 100 -2.25 10.46 10.42
CA TYR A 100 -1.92 11.13 11.68
C TYR A 100 -0.64 11.96 11.55
N LEU A 101 0.46 11.35 11.08
CA LEU A 101 1.74 12.05 10.91
C LEU A 101 1.63 13.23 9.93
N PHE A 102 0.79 13.08 8.90
CA PHE A 102 0.54 14.16 7.94
C PHE A 102 -0.23 15.31 8.58
N LYS A 103 -1.32 15.02 9.28
CA LYS A 103 -2.18 16.03 9.92
C LYS A 103 -1.45 16.81 11.01
N THR A 104 -0.60 16.13 11.77
CA THR A 104 0.18 16.75 12.85
C THR A 104 1.47 17.42 12.37
N LEU A 105 1.69 17.47 11.04
CA LEU A 105 2.86 18.09 10.40
C LEU A 105 4.20 17.52 10.90
N MET A 106 4.24 16.23 11.24
CA MET A 106 5.46 15.53 11.67
C MET A 106 6.36 15.21 10.46
N VAL A 107 6.80 16.28 9.76
CA VAL A 107 7.55 16.16 8.50
C VAL A 107 8.92 15.52 8.71
N LYS A 108 9.59 15.83 9.82
CA LYS A 108 10.92 15.27 10.15
C LYS A 108 10.84 13.76 10.36
N GLU A 109 9.83 13.30 11.10
CA GLU A 109 9.59 11.88 11.37
C GLU A 109 9.27 11.14 10.07
N ARG A 110 8.41 11.70 9.22
CA ARG A 110 8.10 11.12 7.91
C ARG A 110 9.33 11.01 7.03
N ALA A 111 10.15 12.06 6.93
CA ALA A 111 11.39 12.02 6.16
C ALA A 111 12.35 10.94 6.68
N LYS A 112 12.51 10.79 8.01
CA LYS A 112 13.32 9.73 8.61
C LYS A 112 12.78 8.34 8.25
N ILE A 113 11.46 8.14 8.34
CA ILE A 113 10.81 6.87 8.00
C ILE A 113 11.08 6.52 6.54
N ASP A 114 10.88 7.45 5.63
CA ASP A 114 11.06 7.23 4.19
C ASP A 114 12.54 6.92 3.87
N ILE A 115 13.50 7.65 4.46
CA ILE A 115 14.93 7.39 4.26
C ILE A 115 15.33 6.00 4.80
N VAL A 116 14.92 5.65 6.03
CA VAL A 116 15.24 4.35 6.62
C VAL A 116 14.63 3.23 5.79
N SER A 117 13.36 3.36 5.39
CA SER A 117 12.67 2.37 4.56
C SER A 117 13.37 2.19 3.21
N LEU A 118 13.81 3.30 2.58
CA LEU A 118 14.51 3.28 1.30
C LEU A 118 15.88 2.59 1.42
N ILE A 119 16.67 2.93 2.43
CA ILE A 119 17.99 2.33 2.63
C ILE A 119 17.87 0.83 2.91
N CYS A 120 16.99 0.44 3.84
CA CYS A 120 16.81 -0.97 4.18
C CYS A 120 16.28 -1.80 3.00
N SER A 121 15.27 -1.28 2.29
CA SER A 121 14.70 -1.98 1.13
C SER A 121 15.69 -2.05 -0.03
N GLY A 122 16.43 -0.97 -0.29
CA GLY A 122 17.47 -0.94 -1.31
C GLY A 122 18.59 -1.94 -1.06
N PHE A 123 19.06 -2.03 0.20
CA PHE A 123 20.07 -3.01 0.59
C PHE A 123 19.58 -4.46 0.35
N ILE A 124 18.36 -4.77 0.78
CA ILE A 124 17.77 -6.11 0.59
C ILE A 124 17.57 -6.40 -0.90
N GLY A 125 17.01 -5.46 -1.67
CA GLY A 125 16.76 -5.63 -3.08
C GLY A 125 18.04 -5.86 -3.89
N VAL A 126 19.08 -5.06 -3.65
CA VAL A 126 20.39 -5.23 -4.30
C VAL A 126 21.02 -6.57 -3.93
N THR A 127 21.00 -6.93 -2.65
CA THR A 127 21.56 -8.21 -2.19
C THR A 127 20.88 -9.40 -2.87
N LEU A 128 19.54 -9.40 -2.95
CA LEU A 128 18.80 -10.48 -3.61
C LEU A 128 19.07 -10.52 -5.11
N SER A 129 19.13 -9.38 -5.77
CA SER A 129 19.38 -9.29 -7.22
C SER A 129 20.79 -9.76 -7.57
N LEU A 130 21.79 -9.49 -6.72
CA LEU A 130 23.16 -10.00 -6.91
C LEU A 130 23.26 -11.52 -6.68
N ASN A 131 22.36 -12.10 -5.87
CA ASN A 131 22.30 -13.55 -5.65
C ASN A 131 21.41 -14.29 -6.69
N GLY A 132 21.05 -13.64 -7.78
CA GLY A 132 20.31 -14.27 -8.88
C GLY A 132 18.78 -14.29 -8.74
N PHE A 133 18.23 -13.60 -7.73
CA PHE A 133 16.78 -13.47 -7.56
C PHE A 133 16.17 -12.27 -8.33
N ALA A 134 16.76 -11.89 -9.42
CA ALA A 134 16.36 -10.87 -10.39
C ALA A 134 15.03 -10.11 -10.05
N TYR A 135 13.92 -10.42 -10.74
CA TYR A 135 12.62 -9.77 -10.51
C TYR A 135 12.05 -10.01 -9.11
N TYR A 136 12.37 -11.12 -8.43
CA TYR A 136 12.00 -11.32 -7.03
C TYR A 136 12.70 -10.34 -6.09
N GLY A 137 13.95 -9.95 -6.40
CA GLY A 137 14.67 -8.91 -5.67
C GLY A 137 13.93 -7.57 -5.69
N LEU A 138 13.39 -7.18 -6.83
CA LEU A 138 12.57 -5.96 -6.99
C LEU A 138 11.25 -6.04 -6.19
N ALA A 139 10.58 -7.19 -6.25
CA ALA A 139 9.35 -7.42 -5.51
C ALA A 139 9.58 -7.33 -4.00
N VAL A 140 10.59 -8.03 -3.48
CA VAL A 140 10.93 -8.02 -2.05
C VAL A 140 11.40 -6.64 -1.61
N GLN A 141 12.14 -5.91 -2.45
CA GLN A 141 12.50 -4.52 -2.19
C GLN A 141 11.25 -3.66 -1.95
N THR A 142 10.27 -3.73 -2.84
CA THR A 142 9.03 -2.96 -2.74
C THR A 142 8.26 -3.30 -1.46
N ILE A 143 8.10 -4.58 -1.15
CA ILE A 143 7.39 -5.02 0.06
C ILE A 143 8.12 -4.59 1.32
N THR A 144 9.44 -4.71 1.32
CA THR A 144 10.26 -4.28 2.46
C THR A 144 10.12 -2.78 2.70
N TYR A 145 10.12 -1.97 1.62
CA TYR A 145 9.88 -0.54 1.71
C TYR A 145 8.52 -0.23 2.35
N ILE A 146 7.44 -0.85 1.85
CA ILE A 146 6.09 -0.68 2.38
C ILE A 146 6.00 -1.18 3.82
N GLY A 147 6.53 -2.37 4.10
CA GLY A 147 6.45 -3.00 5.42
C GLY A 147 7.20 -2.21 6.50
N ILE A 148 8.46 -1.85 6.25
CA ILE A 148 9.25 -1.03 7.16
C ILE A 148 8.61 0.36 7.31
N GLY A 149 8.18 0.98 6.21
CA GLY A 149 7.52 2.27 6.22
C GLY A 149 6.25 2.27 7.08
N SER A 150 5.39 1.26 6.91
CA SER A 150 4.15 1.11 7.69
C SER A 150 4.44 0.84 9.18
N LEU A 151 5.41 -0.03 9.47
CA LEU A 151 5.82 -0.32 10.84
C LEU A 151 6.38 0.92 11.54
N LEU A 152 7.28 1.65 10.89
CA LEU A 152 7.85 2.86 11.46
C LEU A 152 6.80 3.96 11.64
N LYS A 153 5.89 4.16 10.67
CA LYS A 153 4.76 5.09 10.83
C LYS A 153 3.91 4.73 12.04
N PHE A 154 3.65 3.43 12.24
CA PHE A 154 2.93 2.95 13.41
C PHE A 154 3.70 3.21 14.71
N ILE A 155 5.01 3.04 14.74
CA ILE A 155 5.84 3.29 15.93
C ILE A 155 5.91 4.78 16.26
N TYR A 156 6.17 5.62 15.26
CA TYR A 156 6.35 7.07 15.45
C TYR A 156 5.05 7.84 15.67
N ALA A 157 3.91 7.33 15.21
CA ALA A 157 2.63 7.96 15.50
C ALA A 157 2.26 7.76 16.97
N PRO A 158 2.05 8.83 17.76
CA PRO A 158 1.58 8.73 19.15
C PRO A 158 0.21 8.06 19.27
N TRP A 159 -0.61 8.19 18.23
CA TRP A 159 -1.90 7.51 18.16
C TRP A 159 -1.71 5.99 18.00
N LYS A 160 -2.52 5.21 18.71
CA LYS A 160 -2.54 3.74 18.61
C LYS A 160 -3.99 3.25 18.44
N PRO A 161 -4.21 2.21 17.62
CA PRO A 161 -5.54 1.65 17.45
C PRO A 161 -6.05 0.98 18.73
N THR A 162 -7.37 1.02 18.92
CA THR A 162 -8.08 0.29 19.95
C THR A 162 -8.97 -0.79 19.32
N PHE A 163 -9.33 -1.81 20.09
CA PHE A 163 -10.20 -2.89 19.62
C PHE A 163 -11.70 -2.50 19.57
N GLN A 164 -12.02 -1.26 19.86
CA GLN A 164 -13.39 -0.75 19.70
C GLN A 164 -13.61 -0.42 18.22
N ILE A 165 -14.18 -1.37 17.48
CA ILE A 165 -14.43 -1.23 16.05
C ILE A 165 -15.75 -0.49 15.86
N ASP A 166 -15.69 0.82 15.65
CA ASP A 166 -16.79 1.63 15.19
C ASP A 166 -16.51 2.13 13.78
N LEU A 167 -17.32 1.70 12.82
CA LEU A 167 -17.19 2.12 11.40
C LEU A 167 -18.13 3.27 11.06
N HIS A 168 -18.89 3.79 12.01
CA HIS A 168 -19.81 4.91 11.78
C HIS A 168 -19.10 6.16 11.23
N PRO A 169 -17.87 6.55 11.70
CA PRO A 169 -17.14 7.67 11.12
C PRO A 169 -16.86 7.54 9.62
N LEU A 170 -16.66 6.31 9.14
CA LEU A 170 -16.41 6.07 7.71
C LEU A 170 -17.59 6.46 6.82
N LYS A 171 -18.82 6.29 7.31
CA LYS A 171 -20.02 6.66 6.55
C LYS A 171 -20.05 8.16 6.24
N LEU A 172 -19.58 8.98 7.16
CA LEU A 172 -19.48 10.43 6.97
C LEU A 172 -18.36 10.79 5.98
N MET A 173 -17.26 10.04 6.03
CA MET A 173 -16.11 10.23 5.14
C MET A 173 -16.36 9.68 3.73
N PHE A 174 -17.21 8.65 3.59
CA PHE A 174 -17.43 7.94 2.34
C PHE A 174 -17.97 8.81 1.22
N SER A 175 -18.84 9.77 1.53
CA SER A 175 -19.37 10.72 0.54
C SER A 175 -18.28 11.57 -0.11
N PHE A 176 -17.24 11.93 0.64
CA PHE A 176 -16.09 12.67 0.14
C PHE A 176 -15.11 11.72 -0.59
N SER A 177 -14.84 10.59 0.02
CA SER A 177 -13.90 9.58 -0.49
C SER A 177 -14.34 8.98 -1.82
N SER A 178 -15.64 8.71 -2.02
CA SER A 178 -16.15 8.12 -3.27
C SER A 178 -15.88 8.99 -4.49
N LYS A 179 -15.98 10.31 -4.36
CA LYS A 179 -15.66 11.26 -5.44
C LYS A 179 -14.18 11.23 -5.79
N LEU A 180 -13.32 11.16 -4.78
CA LEU A 180 -11.87 11.07 -4.96
C LEU A 180 -11.45 9.74 -5.60
N ILE A 181 -12.06 8.62 -5.19
CA ILE A 181 -11.80 7.30 -5.79
C ILE A 181 -12.07 7.33 -7.29
N LEU A 182 -13.25 7.81 -7.69
CA LEU A 182 -13.61 7.91 -9.10
C LEU A 182 -12.59 8.75 -9.88
N THR A 183 -12.24 9.93 -9.36
CA THR A 183 -11.24 10.80 -9.99
C THR A 183 -9.88 10.11 -10.12
N ASN A 184 -9.42 9.45 -9.06
CA ASN A 184 -8.13 8.76 -9.04
C ASN A 184 -8.11 7.56 -10.00
N ILE A 185 -9.18 6.77 -10.07
CA ILE A 185 -9.30 5.65 -11.01
C ILE A 185 -9.24 6.17 -12.45
N PHE A 186 -9.98 7.22 -12.79
CA PHE A 186 -9.94 7.82 -14.13
C PHE A 186 -8.54 8.34 -14.47
N THR A 187 -7.88 9.01 -13.53
CA THR A 187 -6.52 9.50 -13.73
C THR A 187 -5.54 8.34 -13.94
N GLN A 188 -5.68 7.27 -13.16
CA GLN A 188 -4.81 6.10 -13.25
C GLN A 188 -4.98 5.38 -14.60
N ILE A 189 -6.21 5.24 -15.09
CA ILE A 189 -6.49 4.68 -16.42
C ILE A 189 -5.90 5.58 -17.50
N SER A 190 -6.13 6.90 -17.41
CA SER A 190 -5.62 7.87 -18.39
C SER A 190 -4.09 7.93 -18.47
N ASN A 191 -3.40 7.72 -17.36
CA ASN A 191 -1.92 7.75 -17.32
C ASN A 191 -1.28 6.45 -17.82
N ASN A 192 -2.04 5.38 -17.98
CA ASN A 192 -1.55 4.06 -18.43
C ASN A 192 -2.01 3.69 -19.85
N ILE A 193 -2.70 4.60 -20.55
CA ILE A 193 -3.05 4.54 -21.98
C ILE A 193 -2.11 5.44 -22.78
#